data_8e62c62b10ef6bd1162d5637881a8f28
#
_entry.id   8e62c62b10ef6bd1162d5637881a8f28
#
_cell.length_a   1.000
_cell.length_b   1.000
_cell.length_c   1.000
_cell.angle_alpha   90.00
_cell.angle_beta   90.00
_cell.angle_gamma   90.00
#
_symmetry.space_group_name_H-M   'P 1'
#
loop_
_entity.id
_entity.type
_entity.pdbx_description
1 polymer ?
#
loop_
_entity_poly.entity_id
_entity_poly.type
_entity_poly.pdbx_seq_one_letter_code
_entity_poly.pdbx_strand_id
1 'polypeptide(L)'
;MPDIFGQVHLGYVVIETEKFGDWRRFGRDAIGMHCDDALPDVLRFRLDAQRCRFLLQRGPAEDVSALGWQVDDHGSFDEILARLTGHGVPLVEGGAEAAALRGVERFVRFPGHNGLAQEIFTCAHTDDAPTAMATGGGFVTGAAGLGHVAIVSKQPERLHDYYRTLFDARLSDFINDTIGGLKFKIRFLRVNERHHSVAIAAVNRLPINPIRTRVQHLNIQVADLDDLTESYRRVTELGFGMALDVGQHTNDRELSYYAVSPSGFEWEVGWNPLVVDEDVWQPSTHEGISIWGHTPAPRSIPELIDQLKTSARSLTRDEATVAV
;
A
#
# COMPACT_ATOMS: atom_id res chain seq x y z
N MET A 1 -14.29 -5.82 -23.59
CA MET A 1 -13.02 -6.14 -22.93
C MET A 1 -13.30 -7.24 -21.93
N PRO A 2 -12.44 -8.26 -21.80
CA PRO A 2 -12.64 -9.29 -20.78
C PRO A 2 -12.54 -8.68 -19.38
N ASP A 3 -13.32 -9.22 -18.44
CA ASP A 3 -13.20 -8.90 -17.01
C ASP A 3 -11.96 -9.60 -16.45
N ILE A 4 -11.05 -8.83 -15.84
CA ILE A 4 -9.80 -9.32 -15.23
C ILE A 4 -9.84 -9.27 -13.71
N PHE A 5 -11.00 -9.01 -13.12
CA PHE A 5 -11.16 -9.06 -11.67
C PHE A 5 -10.70 -10.43 -11.12
N GLY A 6 -9.98 -10.42 -10.03
CA GLY A 6 -9.42 -11.64 -9.44
C GLY A 6 -8.07 -12.08 -10.03
N GLN A 7 -7.65 -11.50 -11.17
CA GLN A 7 -6.39 -11.84 -11.84
C GLN A 7 -5.25 -10.87 -11.48
N VAL A 8 -5.51 -9.88 -10.64
CA VAL A 8 -4.56 -8.82 -10.29
C VAL A 8 -4.40 -8.73 -8.77
N HIS A 9 -3.17 -8.60 -8.31
CA HIS A 9 -2.89 -8.35 -6.90
C HIS A 9 -1.65 -7.49 -6.69
N LEU A 10 -1.57 -6.79 -5.56
CA LEU A 10 -0.38 -6.00 -5.23
C LEU A 10 0.79 -6.95 -4.97
N GLY A 11 1.78 -6.95 -5.84
CA GLY A 11 2.91 -7.88 -5.82
C GLY A 11 4.11 -7.35 -5.04
N TYR A 12 4.52 -6.11 -5.31
CA TYR A 12 5.61 -5.45 -4.60
C TYR A 12 5.43 -3.92 -4.52
N VAL A 13 6.22 -3.28 -3.67
CA VAL A 13 6.28 -1.82 -3.52
C VAL A 13 7.72 -1.35 -3.66
N VAL A 14 7.94 -0.24 -4.39
CA VAL A 14 9.25 0.41 -4.50
C VAL A 14 9.25 1.68 -3.65
N ILE A 15 10.23 1.81 -2.76
CA ILE A 15 10.40 2.92 -1.84
C ILE A 15 11.74 3.60 -2.15
N GLU A 16 11.74 4.92 -2.23
CA GLU A 16 12.96 5.72 -2.36
C GLU A 16 13.31 6.32 -1.00
N THR A 17 14.55 6.08 -0.53
CA THR A 17 15.00 6.51 0.79
C THR A 17 16.52 6.63 0.87
N GLU A 18 17.01 7.50 1.73
CA GLU A 18 18.42 7.54 2.16
C GLU A 18 18.64 6.82 3.51
N LYS A 19 17.57 6.44 4.24
CA LYS A 19 17.60 5.93 5.61
C LYS A 19 17.70 4.39 5.69
N PHE A 20 18.58 3.78 4.94
CA PHE A 20 18.71 2.30 4.88
C PHE A 20 18.94 1.65 6.25
N GLY A 21 19.71 2.30 7.15
CA GLY A 21 19.93 1.79 8.49
C GLY A 21 18.64 1.69 9.31
N ASP A 22 17.83 2.74 9.29
CA ASP A 22 16.55 2.78 9.99
C ASP A 22 15.54 1.81 9.37
N TRP A 23 15.49 1.73 8.03
CA TRP A 23 14.64 0.80 7.32
C TRP A 23 15.01 -0.66 7.60
N ARG A 24 16.32 -1.00 7.70
CA ARG A 24 16.75 -2.35 8.10
C ARG A 24 16.26 -2.71 9.49
N ARG A 25 16.43 -1.78 10.46
CA ARG A 25 15.91 -1.98 11.82
C ARG A 25 14.39 -2.07 11.85
N PHE A 26 13.70 -1.21 11.09
CA PHE A 26 12.25 -1.22 11.02
C PHE A 26 11.72 -2.51 10.39
N GLY A 27 12.14 -2.82 9.17
CA GLY A 27 11.60 -3.96 8.42
C GLY A 27 11.97 -5.32 9.01
N ARG A 28 13.27 -5.50 9.35
CA ARG A 28 13.78 -6.78 9.87
C ARG A 28 13.50 -6.94 11.37
N ASP A 29 13.89 -5.95 12.17
CA ASP A 29 13.95 -6.14 13.62
C ASP A 29 12.59 -5.82 14.27
N ALA A 30 11.85 -4.81 13.78
CA ALA A 30 10.55 -4.44 14.33
C ALA A 30 9.40 -5.24 13.67
N ILE A 31 9.25 -5.14 12.36
CA ILE A 31 8.14 -5.80 11.63
C ILE A 31 8.36 -7.31 11.53
N GLY A 32 9.61 -7.75 11.35
CA GLY A 32 9.97 -9.17 11.30
C GLY A 32 10.07 -9.74 9.89
N MET A 33 10.21 -8.91 8.86
CA MET A 33 10.40 -9.32 7.48
C MET A 33 11.81 -9.90 7.26
N HIS A 34 11.95 -10.85 6.32
CA HIS A 34 13.28 -11.23 5.85
C HIS A 34 13.92 -10.07 5.08
N CYS A 35 15.18 -9.79 5.41
CA CYS A 35 15.94 -8.68 4.84
C CYS A 35 17.10 -9.21 3.99
N ASP A 36 17.16 -8.81 2.71
CA ASP A 36 18.29 -9.00 1.81
C ASP A 36 18.98 -7.65 1.57
N ASP A 37 20.20 -7.50 2.05
CA ASP A 37 21.01 -6.29 2.01
C ASP A 37 22.38 -6.51 1.35
N ALA A 38 22.46 -7.48 0.44
CA ALA A 38 23.70 -7.84 -0.25
C ALA A 38 24.26 -6.71 -1.17
N LEU A 39 23.39 -5.77 -1.59
CA LEU A 39 23.77 -4.66 -2.47
C LEU A 39 23.87 -3.34 -1.67
N PRO A 40 24.88 -2.49 -1.92
CA PRO A 40 25.15 -1.29 -1.09
C PRO A 40 24.07 -0.21 -1.17
N ASP A 41 23.35 -0.09 -2.30
CA ASP A 41 22.36 0.95 -2.57
C ASP A 41 20.94 0.40 -2.77
N VAL A 42 20.71 -0.85 -2.33
CA VAL A 42 19.45 -1.55 -2.43
C VAL A 42 19.21 -2.36 -1.17
N LEU A 43 17.99 -2.30 -0.67
CA LEU A 43 17.51 -3.13 0.42
C LEU A 43 16.22 -3.81 -0.05
N ARG A 44 16.09 -5.12 0.12
CA ARG A 44 14.88 -5.84 -0.21
C ARG A 44 14.32 -6.53 1.01
N PHE A 45 12.99 -6.52 1.11
CA PHE A 45 12.30 -7.34 2.11
C PHE A 45 11.43 -8.37 1.41
N ARG A 46 11.37 -9.56 2.00
CA ARG A 46 10.54 -10.68 1.60
C ARG A 46 9.56 -11.01 2.71
N LEU A 47 8.35 -11.41 2.32
CA LEU A 47 7.30 -11.92 3.19
C LEU A 47 7.01 -13.41 2.94
N ASP A 48 7.52 -13.93 1.85
CA ASP A 48 7.28 -15.29 1.34
C ASP A 48 8.45 -15.75 0.45
N ALA A 49 8.19 -16.74 -0.42
CA ALA A 49 9.16 -17.25 -1.37
C ALA A 49 9.52 -16.26 -2.49
N GLN A 50 8.73 -15.23 -2.78
CA GLN A 50 9.09 -14.23 -3.79
C GLN A 50 10.33 -13.45 -3.36
N ARG A 51 11.25 -13.21 -4.32
CA ARG A 51 12.54 -12.56 -4.05
C ARG A 51 12.43 -11.11 -3.61
N CYS A 52 11.31 -10.45 -3.87
CA CYS A 52 11.10 -9.07 -3.50
C CYS A 52 9.63 -8.78 -3.26
N ARG A 53 9.31 -8.21 -2.09
CA ARG A 53 8.02 -7.62 -1.76
C ARG A 53 8.14 -6.11 -1.53
N PHE A 54 9.25 -5.69 -0.95
CA PHE A 54 9.60 -4.28 -0.83
C PHE A 54 11.00 -4.07 -1.36
N LEU A 55 11.13 -3.21 -2.37
CA LEU A 55 12.40 -2.75 -2.92
C LEU A 55 12.67 -1.33 -2.45
N LEU A 56 13.72 -1.16 -1.67
CA LEU A 56 14.19 0.15 -1.26
C LEU A 56 15.40 0.53 -2.12
N GLN A 57 15.32 1.69 -2.76
CA GLN A 57 16.38 2.25 -3.60
C GLN A 57 16.84 3.58 -3.02
N ARG A 58 18.14 3.88 -3.16
CA ARG A 58 18.71 5.14 -2.66
C ARG A 58 18.15 6.34 -3.43
N GLY A 59 17.68 7.34 -2.68
CA GLY A 59 17.24 8.60 -3.23
C GLY A 59 16.53 9.49 -2.19
N PRO A 60 16.38 10.78 -2.47
CA PRO A 60 15.96 11.79 -1.50
C PRO A 60 14.46 11.91 -1.25
N ALA A 61 13.61 11.15 -1.97
CA ALA A 61 12.16 11.38 -1.91
C ALA A 61 11.55 11.01 -0.55
N GLU A 62 12.12 10.02 0.18
CA GLU A 62 11.55 9.47 1.42
C GLU A 62 10.07 9.15 1.23
N ASP A 63 9.75 8.30 0.24
CA ASP A 63 8.38 8.04 -0.17
C ASP A 63 8.26 6.77 -1.01
N VAL A 64 7.04 6.26 -1.18
CA VAL A 64 6.74 5.22 -2.16
C VAL A 64 6.85 5.81 -3.57
N SER A 65 7.63 5.16 -4.43
CA SER A 65 7.88 5.60 -5.80
C SER A 65 7.12 4.81 -6.84
N ALA A 66 6.82 3.53 -6.57
CA ALA A 66 5.99 2.69 -7.45
C ALA A 66 5.25 1.59 -6.70
N LEU A 67 4.11 1.19 -7.27
CA LEU A 67 3.34 -0.02 -6.90
C LEU A 67 3.45 -1.02 -8.05
N GLY A 68 3.88 -2.25 -7.75
CA GLY A 68 3.98 -3.36 -8.70
C GLY A 68 2.79 -4.29 -8.55
N TRP A 69 1.98 -4.39 -9.59
CA TRP A 69 0.81 -5.26 -9.66
C TRP A 69 1.18 -6.55 -10.40
N GLN A 70 1.05 -7.67 -9.72
CA GLN A 70 1.19 -8.98 -10.34
C GLN A 70 -0.10 -9.33 -11.05
N VAL A 71 0.04 -9.88 -12.25
CA VAL A 71 -1.08 -10.35 -13.07
C VAL A 71 -0.87 -11.85 -13.31
N ASP A 72 -1.92 -12.65 -13.11
CA ASP A 72 -1.81 -14.11 -13.05
C ASP A 72 -1.44 -14.76 -14.39
N ASP A 73 -1.85 -14.13 -15.49
CA ASP A 73 -1.59 -14.68 -16.83
C ASP A 73 -1.26 -13.60 -17.88
N HIS A 74 -0.70 -14.04 -18.99
CA HIS A 74 -0.32 -13.16 -20.10
C HIS A 74 -1.53 -12.50 -20.81
N GLY A 75 -2.68 -13.15 -20.84
CA GLY A 75 -3.88 -12.60 -21.47
C GLY A 75 -4.39 -11.37 -20.71
N SER A 76 -4.49 -11.46 -19.40
CA SER A 76 -4.85 -10.36 -18.52
C SER A 76 -3.79 -9.26 -18.53
N PHE A 77 -2.51 -9.61 -18.63
CA PHE A 77 -1.43 -8.65 -18.78
C PHE A 77 -1.56 -7.84 -20.08
N ASP A 78 -1.78 -8.52 -21.22
CA ASP A 78 -1.95 -7.88 -22.53
C ASP A 78 -3.22 -7.02 -22.57
N GLU A 79 -4.30 -7.45 -21.90
CA GLU A 79 -5.53 -6.66 -21.76
C GLU A 79 -5.27 -5.33 -21.04
N ILE A 80 -4.51 -5.32 -19.93
CA ILE A 80 -4.14 -4.09 -19.23
C ILE A 80 -3.32 -3.17 -20.13
N LEU A 81 -2.35 -3.72 -20.87
CA LEU A 81 -1.56 -2.93 -21.84
C LEU A 81 -2.44 -2.34 -22.94
N ALA A 82 -3.42 -3.09 -23.44
CA ALA A 82 -4.36 -2.62 -24.45
C ALA A 82 -5.24 -1.46 -23.91
N ARG A 83 -5.75 -1.59 -22.68
CA ARG A 83 -6.50 -0.52 -21.99
C ARG A 83 -5.66 0.76 -21.87
N LEU A 84 -4.45 0.65 -21.35
CA LEU A 84 -3.52 1.78 -21.19
C LEU A 84 -3.19 2.44 -22.53
N THR A 85 -2.89 1.64 -23.55
CA THR A 85 -2.60 2.14 -24.91
C THR A 85 -3.82 2.81 -25.54
N GLY A 86 -5.02 2.25 -25.34
CA GLY A 86 -6.28 2.83 -25.82
C GLY A 86 -6.59 4.19 -25.22
N HIS A 87 -6.12 4.44 -24.01
CA HIS A 87 -6.21 5.75 -23.32
C HIS A 87 -4.99 6.65 -23.58
N GLY A 88 -4.05 6.24 -24.44
CA GLY A 88 -2.84 7.02 -24.76
C GLY A 88 -1.84 7.15 -23.61
N VAL A 89 -1.88 6.24 -22.63
CA VAL A 89 -0.98 6.26 -21.48
C VAL A 89 0.41 5.79 -21.93
N PRO A 90 1.49 6.55 -21.65
CA PRO A 90 2.84 6.17 -22.04
C PRO A 90 3.28 4.94 -21.23
N LEU A 91 3.82 3.93 -21.93
CA LEU A 91 4.33 2.70 -21.38
C LEU A 91 5.85 2.66 -21.50
N VAL A 92 6.51 2.22 -20.44
CA VAL A 92 7.98 2.05 -20.40
C VAL A 92 8.30 0.64 -19.94
N GLU A 93 8.91 -0.15 -20.81
CA GLU A 93 9.45 -1.46 -20.45
C GLU A 93 10.63 -1.30 -19.49
N GLY A 94 10.63 -2.04 -18.38
CA GLY A 94 11.73 -2.05 -17.43
C GLY A 94 12.96 -2.77 -17.99
N GLY A 95 14.15 -2.19 -17.79
CA GLY A 95 15.40 -2.86 -18.16
C GLY A 95 15.67 -4.11 -17.32
N ALA A 96 16.50 -5.03 -17.85
CA ALA A 96 16.80 -6.32 -17.21
C ALA A 96 17.35 -6.19 -15.77
N GLU A 97 18.21 -5.20 -15.51
CA GLU A 97 18.74 -4.94 -14.17
C GLU A 97 17.63 -4.49 -13.20
N ALA A 98 16.74 -3.60 -13.65
CA ALA A 98 15.62 -3.13 -12.86
C ALA A 98 14.59 -4.24 -12.57
N ALA A 99 14.38 -5.16 -13.52
CA ALA A 99 13.54 -6.35 -13.33
C ALA A 99 14.19 -7.33 -12.32
N ALA A 100 15.49 -7.55 -12.41
CA ALA A 100 16.23 -8.39 -11.46
C ALA A 100 16.17 -7.84 -10.02
N LEU A 101 16.23 -6.52 -9.84
CA LEU A 101 16.06 -5.88 -8.52
C LEU A 101 14.66 -6.12 -7.93
N ARG A 102 13.62 -6.16 -8.76
CA ARG A 102 12.23 -6.46 -8.39
C ARG A 102 11.96 -7.95 -8.19
N GLY A 103 12.93 -8.79 -8.56
CA GLY A 103 12.74 -10.24 -8.54
C GLY A 103 11.67 -10.70 -9.54
N VAL A 104 11.59 -10.10 -10.72
CA VAL A 104 10.60 -10.44 -11.76
C VAL A 104 11.29 -10.69 -13.10
N GLU A 105 10.63 -11.41 -14.00
CA GLU A 105 11.15 -11.64 -15.35
C GLU A 105 11.18 -10.35 -16.17
N ARG A 106 10.07 -9.62 -16.16
CA ARG A 106 9.87 -8.32 -16.83
C ARG A 106 8.78 -7.53 -16.15
N PHE A 107 8.78 -6.22 -16.35
CA PHE A 107 7.67 -5.35 -15.95
C PHE A 107 7.49 -4.20 -16.93
N VAL A 108 6.28 -3.67 -16.99
CA VAL A 108 5.95 -2.42 -17.72
C VAL A 108 5.53 -1.38 -16.72
N ARG A 109 6.14 -0.21 -16.80
CA ARG A 109 5.90 0.95 -15.94
C ARG A 109 5.06 1.99 -16.68
N PHE A 110 4.12 2.59 -15.97
CA PHE A 110 3.28 3.67 -16.47
C PHE A 110 2.95 4.67 -15.34
N PRO A 111 2.58 5.92 -15.71
CA PRO A 111 2.26 6.93 -14.71
C PRO A 111 0.98 6.57 -13.96
N GLY A 112 0.98 6.82 -12.67
CA GLY A 112 -0.17 6.73 -11.79
C GLY A 112 -0.50 8.06 -11.14
N HIS A 113 -1.29 7.99 -10.07
CA HIS A 113 -1.73 9.15 -9.34
C HIS A 113 -0.58 9.91 -8.69
N ASN A 114 -0.51 11.22 -8.92
CA ASN A 114 0.39 12.16 -8.22
C ASN A 114 1.86 11.74 -8.21
N GLY A 115 2.34 11.14 -9.31
CA GLY A 115 3.72 10.68 -9.46
C GLY A 115 4.02 9.35 -8.76
N LEU A 116 3.02 8.67 -8.20
CA LEU A 116 3.11 7.28 -7.76
C LEU A 116 3.03 6.38 -8.99
N ALA A 117 4.16 5.94 -9.50
CA ALA A 117 4.19 5.09 -10.68
C ALA A 117 3.49 3.75 -10.43
N GLN A 118 2.94 3.19 -11.49
CA GLN A 118 2.40 1.83 -11.48
C GLN A 118 3.28 0.95 -12.35
N GLU A 119 3.45 -0.29 -11.94
CA GLU A 119 4.18 -1.30 -12.67
C GLU A 119 3.32 -2.56 -12.74
N ILE A 120 3.29 -3.23 -13.89
CA ILE A 120 2.63 -4.54 -14.03
C ILE A 120 3.64 -5.58 -14.45
N PHE A 121 3.47 -6.81 -13.94
CA PHE A 121 4.33 -7.96 -14.25
C PHE A 121 3.54 -9.28 -14.09
N THR A 122 4.02 -10.36 -14.71
CA THR A 122 3.36 -11.67 -14.63
C THR A 122 4.14 -12.68 -13.78
N CYS A 123 5.44 -12.80 -14.00
CA CYS A 123 6.26 -13.85 -13.39
C CYS A 123 7.16 -13.26 -12.32
N ALA A 124 6.89 -13.59 -11.06
CA ALA A 124 7.80 -13.33 -9.95
C ALA A 124 8.81 -14.47 -9.81
N HIS A 125 10.07 -14.12 -9.58
CA HIS A 125 11.09 -15.10 -9.24
C HIS A 125 10.95 -15.50 -7.78
N THR A 126 10.98 -16.78 -7.51
CA THR A 126 11.01 -17.33 -6.16
C THR A 126 12.43 -17.71 -5.74
N ASP A 127 12.62 -17.87 -4.45
CA ASP A 127 13.84 -18.34 -3.84
C ASP A 127 13.47 -19.34 -2.75
N ASP A 128 13.95 -20.59 -2.89
CA ASP A 128 13.70 -21.68 -1.94
C ASP A 128 14.60 -21.58 -0.69
N ALA A 129 15.53 -20.62 -0.65
CA ALA A 129 16.34 -20.39 0.52
C ALA A 129 15.45 -20.00 1.71
N PRO A 130 15.71 -20.58 2.91
CA PRO A 130 14.94 -20.24 4.10
C PRO A 130 14.92 -18.74 4.37
N THR A 131 13.74 -18.21 4.66
CA THR A 131 13.59 -16.82 5.09
C THR A 131 13.88 -16.70 6.59
N ALA A 132 14.68 -15.71 6.97
CA ALA A 132 14.91 -15.35 8.36
C ALA A 132 13.88 -14.28 8.79
N MET A 133 12.64 -14.69 9.01
CA MET A 133 11.57 -13.83 9.51
C MET A 133 11.42 -13.98 11.02
N ALA A 134 11.06 -12.89 11.71
CA ALA A 134 10.77 -12.94 13.15
C ALA A 134 9.26 -13.16 13.43
N THR A 135 8.58 -13.82 12.50
CA THR A 135 7.17 -14.21 12.58
C THR A 135 7.06 -15.72 12.62
N GLY A 136 6.27 -16.28 13.55
CA GLY A 136 6.08 -17.72 13.71
C GLY A 136 5.16 -18.31 12.64
N GLY A 137 4.06 -17.64 12.33
CA GLY A 137 3.08 -18.01 11.29
C GLY A 137 3.39 -17.43 9.92
N GLY A 138 4.24 -16.40 9.85
CA GLY A 138 4.57 -15.71 8.61
C GLY A 138 3.52 -14.67 8.19
N PHE A 139 3.51 -14.34 6.89
CA PHE A 139 2.61 -13.34 6.33
C PHE A 139 1.62 -13.97 5.34
N VAL A 140 0.42 -13.41 5.27
CA VAL A 140 -0.59 -13.80 4.28
C VAL A 140 -0.32 -13.06 2.97
N THR A 141 0.03 -13.84 1.94
CA THR A 141 0.39 -13.37 0.59
C THR A 141 -0.30 -14.25 -0.47
N GLY A 142 0.38 -14.59 -1.55
CA GLY A 142 -0.16 -15.42 -2.63
C GLY A 142 -1.19 -14.67 -3.47
N ALA A 143 -2.32 -15.29 -3.78
CA ALA A 143 -3.39 -14.68 -4.58
C ALA A 143 -4.02 -13.43 -3.92
N ALA A 144 -3.95 -13.34 -2.58
CA ALA A 144 -4.39 -12.13 -1.86
C ALA A 144 -3.43 -10.94 -2.05
N GLY A 145 -2.21 -11.19 -2.55
CA GLY A 145 -1.17 -10.16 -2.73
C GLY A 145 -0.51 -9.72 -1.44
N LEU A 146 0.27 -8.65 -1.53
CA LEU A 146 1.08 -8.10 -0.44
C LEU A 146 0.24 -7.58 0.74
N GLY A 147 -0.89 -7.00 0.46
CA GLY A 147 -1.74 -6.28 1.39
C GLY A 147 -2.53 -5.21 0.64
N HIS A 148 -2.61 -4.00 1.19
CA HIS A 148 -3.25 -2.87 0.53
C HIS A 148 -2.44 -1.57 0.65
N VAL A 149 -2.84 -0.58 -0.13
CA VAL A 149 -2.31 0.78 -0.09
C VAL A 149 -3.42 1.79 0.17
N ALA A 150 -3.19 2.76 1.06
CA ALA A 150 -4.09 3.88 1.25
C ALA A 150 -3.50 5.18 0.69
N ILE A 151 -4.31 5.91 -0.07
CA ILE A 151 -3.95 7.13 -0.77
C ILE A 151 -4.92 8.24 -0.36
N VAL A 152 -4.41 9.43 -0.11
CA VAL A 152 -5.25 10.63 0.06
C VAL A 152 -5.27 11.41 -1.25
N SER A 153 -6.46 11.64 -1.79
CA SER A 153 -6.63 12.33 -3.07
C SER A 153 -7.66 13.46 -2.98
N LYS A 154 -7.40 14.55 -3.70
CA LYS A 154 -8.36 15.63 -3.95
C LYS A 154 -9.34 15.29 -5.08
N GLN A 155 -9.05 14.23 -5.85
CA GLN A 155 -9.82 13.75 -6.99
C GLN A 155 -10.20 12.27 -6.84
N PRO A 156 -10.91 11.91 -5.74
CA PRO A 156 -11.13 10.51 -5.38
C PRO A 156 -11.97 9.74 -6.42
N GLU A 157 -12.87 10.42 -7.15
CA GLU A 157 -13.67 9.80 -8.22
C GLU A 157 -12.78 9.40 -9.40
N ARG A 158 -11.87 10.28 -9.83
CA ARG A 158 -10.95 9.99 -10.93
C ARG A 158 -10.01 8.84 -10.59
N LEU A 159 -9.55 8.78 -9.32
CA LEU A 159 -8.69 7.69 -8.88
C LEU A 159 -9.47 6.37 -8.75
N HIS A 160 -10.73 6.41 -8.34
CA HIS A 160 -11.61 5.25 -8.39
C HIS A 160 -11.78 4.75 -9.84
N ASP A 161 -12.13 5.64 -10.77
CA ASP A 161 -12.31 5.29 -12.18
C ASP A 161 -11.02 4.74 -12.80
N TYR A 162 -9.88 5.26 -12.41
CA TYR A 162 -8.56 4.75 -12.81
C TYR A 162 -8.40 3.26 -12.48
N TYR A 163 -8.60 2.86 -11.22
CA TYR A 163 -8.46 1.46 -10.82
C TYR A 163 -9.57 0.57 -11.40
N ARG A 164 -10.79 1.10 -11.50
CA ARG A 164 -11.91 0.39 -12.13
C ARG A 164 -11.65 0.12 -13.61
N THR A 165 -11.14 1.10 -14.35
CA THR A 165 -10.89 0.95 -15.79
C THR A 165 -9.71 0.03 -16.06
N LEU A 166 -8.64 0.12 -15.27
CA LEU A 166 -7.44 -0.69 -15.52
C LEU A 166 -7.55 -2.12 -15.02
N PHE A 167 -8.13 -2.35 -13.84
CA PHE A 167 -8.07 -3.62 -13.14
C PHE A 167 -9.45 -4.22 -12.83
N ASP A 168 -10.53 -3.65 -13.40
CA ASP A 168 -11.91 -4.00 -13.06
C ASP A 168 -12.17 -3.96 -11.55
N ALA A 169 -11.50 -3.03 -10.85
CA ALA A 169 -11.62 -2.89 -9.40
C ALA A 169 -13.07 -2.63 -8.99
N ARG A 170 -13.51 -3.33 -7.94
CA ARG A 170 -14.87 -3.26 -7.40
C ARG A 170 -14.89 -2.50 -6.08
N LEU A 171 -15.95 -1.76 -5.86
CA LEU A 171 -16.18 -1.08 -4.58
C LEU A 171 -16.55 -2.09 -3.51
N SER A 172 -15.82 -2.06 -2.40
CA SER A 172 -16.15 -2.85 -1.20
C SER A 172 -17.06 -2.08 -0.27
N ASP A 173 -16.59 -0.89 0.17
CA ASP A 173 -17.33 -0.07 1.15
C ASP A 173 -16.92 1.39 1.09
N PHE A 174 -17.68 2.20 1.86
CA PHE A 174 -17.29 3.55 2.25
C PHE A 174 -17.16 3.66 3.78
N ILE A 175 -16.27 4.54 4.23
CA ILE A 175 -16.25 5.02 5.61
C ILE A 175 -16.34 6.55 5.61
N ASN A 176 -17.20 7.10 6.49
CA ASN A 176 -17.17 8.51 6.87
C ASN A 176 -16.53 8.61 8.25
N ASP A 177 -15.56 9.51 8.41
CA ASP A 177 -14.93 9.74 9.72
C ASP A 177 -14.47 11.19 9.88
N THR A 178 -14.15 11.57 11.11
CA THR A 178 -13.56 12.88 11.46
C THR A 178 -12.19 12.66 12.08
N ILE A 179 -11.14 12.85 11.31
CA ILE A 179 -9.75 12.61 11.70
C ILE A 179 -9.05 13.98 11.82
N GLY A 180 -8.51 14.28 13.01
CA GLY A 180 -7.83 15.56 13.26
C GLY A 180 -8.69 16.80 12.97
N GLY A 181 -10.01 16.71 13.17
CA GLY A 181 -10.97 17.79 12.91
C GLY A 181 -11.40 17.93 11.44
N LEU A 182 -10.83 17.16 10.52
CA LEU A 182 -11.23 17.12 9.11
C LEU A 182 -12.18 15.94 8.88
N LYS A 183 -13.28 16.21 8.17
CA LYS A 183 -14.21 15.15 7.75
C LYS A 183 -13.68 14.46 6.51
N PHE A 184 -13.51 13.16 6.58
CA PHE A 184 -13.08 12.31 5.47
C PHE A 184 -14.23 11.46 4.97
N LYS A 185 -14.21 11.19 3.65
CA LYS A 185 -14.90 10.07 3.03
C LYS A 185 -13.83 9.17 2.42
N ILE A 186 -13.83 7.91 2.84
CA ILE A 186 -12.87 6.90 2.37
C ILE A 186 -13.66 5.87 1.56
N ARG A 187 -13.14 5.48 0.40
CA ARG A 187 -13.67 4.40 -0.43
C ARG A 187 -12.65 3.28 -0.52
N PHE A 188 -13.13 2.06 -0.47
CA PHE A 188 -12.32 0.86 -0.46
C PHE A 188 -12.56 0.07 -1.73
N LEU A 189 -11.49 -0.17 -2.51
CA LEU A 189 -11.56 -0.87 -3.80
C LEU A 189 -10.79 -2.18 -3.71
N ARG A 190 -11.39 -3.25 -4.20
CA ARG A 190 -10.76 -4.56 -4.33
C ARG A 190 -10.51 -4.92 -5.79
N VAL A 191 -9.43 -5.63 -6.05
CA VAL A 191 -9.09 -6.23 -7.36
C VAL A 191 -9.13 -7.76 -7.32
N ASN A 192 -9.34 -8.33 -6.13
CA ASN A 192 -9.47 -9.76 -5.86
C ASN A 192 -10.38 -9.97 -4.64
N GLU A 193 -10.36 -11.14 -4.01
CA GLU A 193 -11.18 -11.49 -2.84
C GLU A 193 -10.82 -10.77 -1.54
N ARG A 194 -9.62 -10.12 -1.46
CA ARG A 194 -9.27 -9.27 -0.31
C ARG A 194 -10.28 -8.13 -0.20
N HIS A 195 -10.72 -7.79 1.01
CA HIS A 195 -11.71 -6.73 1.21
C HIS A 195 -11.36 -5.45 0.44
N HIS A 196 -10.09 -5.06 0.43
CA HIS A 196 -9.60 -4.00 -0.42
C HIS A 196 -8.10 -4.13 -0.71
N SER A 197 -7.71 -3.68 -1.90
CA SER A 197 -6.31 -3.55 -2.33
C SER A 197 -5.89 -2.08 -2.36
N VAL A 198 -6.88 -1.16 -2.49
CA VAL A 198 -6.66 0.29 -2.50
C VAL A 198 -7.74 0.97 -1.66
N ALA A 199 -7.31 1.80 -0.70
CA ALA A 199 -8.18 2.73 0.00
C ALA A 199 -7.91 4.16 -0.52
N ILE A 200 -8.98 4.90 -0.85
CA ILE A 200 -8.90 6.28 -1.35
C ILE A 200 -9.63 7.19 -0.39
N ALA A 201 -8.87 7.96 0.40
CA ALA A 201 -9.40 8.94 1.33
C ALA A 201 -9.45 10.33 0.70
N ALA A 202 -10.51 11.07 0.97
CA ALA A 202 -10.63 12.46 0.57
C ALA A 202 -11.20 13.30 1.70
N VAL A 203 -10.71 14.53 1.88
CA VAL A 203 -11.32 15.48 2.79
C VAL A 203 -12.64 15.96 2.19
N ASN A 204 -13.74 15.73 2.93
CA ASN A 204 -15.07 16.02 2.43
C ASN A 204 -15.25 17.55 2.23
N ARG A 205 -15.69 17.95 1.03
CA ARG A 205 -15.96 19.33 0.61
C ARG A 205 -14.74 20.28 0.60
N LEU A 206 -13.53 19.78 0.86
CA LEU A 206 -12.33 20.58 0.81
C LEU A 206 -11.29 19.91 -0.10
N PRO A 207 -10.82 20.56 -1.17
CA PRO A 207 -9.85 19.98 -2.09
C PRO A 207 -8.42 20.11 -1.53
N ILE A 208 -8.19 19.56 -0.34
CA ILE A 208 -6.88 19.56 0.33
C ILE A 208 -6.38 18.12 0.52
N ASN A 209 -5.06 17.99 0.51
CA ASN A 209 -4.37 16.76 0.89
C ASN A 209 -3.46 17.07 2.08
N PRO A 210 -3.78 16.59 3.30
CA PRO A 210 -3.05 16.93 4.53
C PRO A 210 -1.78 16.11 4.72
N ILE A 211 -1.46 15.18 3.83
CA ILE A 211 -0.25 14.35 3.94
C ILE A 211 0.82 14.76 2.93
N ARG A 212 2.08 14.54 3.30
CA ARG A 212 3.25 14.84 2.46
C ARG A 212 3.52 13.75 1.43
N THR A 213 3.38 12.52 1.86
CA THR A 213 3.72 11.31 1.12
C THR A 213 2.65 10.97 0.07
N ARG A 214 3.03 10.22 -0.98
CA ARG A 214 2.11 9.76 -2.03
C ARG A 214 1.13 8.73 -1.51
N VAL A 215 1.56 7.93 -0.52
CA VAL A 215 0.69 6.99 0.19
C VAL A 215 0.51 7.45 1.64
N GLN A 216 -0.64 7.18 2.21
CA GLN A 216 -0.89 7.41 3.63
C GLN A 216 -0.35 6.24 4.44
N HIS A 217 -0.69 4.99 4.06
CA HIS A 217 -0.11 3.78 4.63
C HIS A 217 0.02 2.65 3.60
N LEU A 218 0.86 1.69 3.96
CA LEU A 218 0.93 0.36 3.37
C LEU A 218 0.48 -0.64 4.43
N ASN A 219 -0.33 -1.62 4.05
CA ASN A 219 -0.74 -2.72 4.92
C ASN A 219 0.01 -3.99 4.54
N ILE A 220 0.35 -4.77 5.56
CA ILE A 220 0.73 -6.19 5.45
C ILE A 220 -0.06 -7.00 6.46
N GLN A 221 -0.39 -8.24 6.10
CA GLN A 221 -1.18 -9.12 6.93
C GLN A 221 -0.31 -10.25 7.50
N VAL A 222 -0.30 -10.42 8.82
CA VAL A 222 0.30 -11.58 9.49
C VAL A 222 -0.69 -12.75 9.55
N ALA A 223 -0.16 -13.98 9.58
CA ALA A 223 -0.98 -15.18 9.63
C ALA A 223 -1.55 -15.44 11.04
N ASP A 224 -0.76 -15.18 12.07
CA ASP A 224 -1.13 -15.46 13.46
C ASP A 224 -1.26 -14.18 14.30
N LEU A 225 -2.18 -14.20 15.26
CA LEU A 225 -2.38 -13.10 16.20
C LEU A 225 -1.15 -12.82 17.05
N ASP A 226 -0.41 -13.88 17.42
CA ASP A 226 0.83 -13.74 18.19
C ASP A 226 1.88 -12.94 17.42
N ASP A 227 1.96 -13.08 16.08
CA ASP A 227 2.86 -12.31 15.24
C ASP A 227 2.48 -10.82 15.21
N LEU A 228 1.18 -10.49 15.26
CA LEU A 228 0.71 -9.11 15.39
C LEU A 228 1.19 -8.49 16.71
N THR A 229 0.94 -9.18 17.81
CA THR A 229 1.27 -8.68 19.16
C THR A 229 2.78 -8.57 19.37
N GLU A 230 3.55 -9.53 18.89
CA GLU A 230 5.01 -9.52 18.97
C GLU A 230 5.64 -8.41 18.09
N SER A 231 5.10 -8.17 16.89
CA SER A 231 5.57 -7.06 16.06
C SER A 231 5.24 -5.70 16.69
N TYR A 232 4.05 -5.53 17.27
CA TYR A 232 3.68 -4.34 18.04
C TYR A 232 4.66 -4.08 19.19
N ARG A 233 4.98 -5.13 19.98
CA ARG A 233 5.94 -5.04 21.07
C ARG A 233 7.32 -4.61 20.57
N ARG A 234 7.84 -5.25 19.50
CA ARG A 234 9.15 -4.91 18.90
C ARG A 234 9.20 -3.48 18.38
N VAL A 235 8.15 -3.00 17.67
CA VAL A 235 8.06 -1.62 17.20
C VAL A 235 8.21 -0.64 18.37
N THR A 236 7.50 -0.89 19.47
CA THR A 236 7.53 -0.04 20.66
C THR A 236 8.89 -0.09 21.36
N GLU A 237 9.45 -1.29 21.61
CA GLU A 237 10.73 -1.48 22.30
C GLU A 237 11.92 -0.90 21.52
N LEU A 238 11.88 -0.95 20.19
CA LEU A 238 12.91 -0.37 19.34
C LEU A 238 12.77 1.16 19.16
N GLY A 239 11.71 1.75 19.74
CA GLY A 239 11.50 3.20 19.76
C GLY A 239 10.97 3.79 18.45
N PHE A 240 10.34 2.99 17.59
CA PHE A 240 9.62 3.51 16.42
C PHE A 240 8.32 4.18 16.83
N GLY A 241 7.92 5.22 16.09
CA GLY A 241 6.67 5.93 16.35
C GLY A 241 5.45 5.05 16.09
N MET A 242 4.43 5.18 16.92
CA MET A 242 3.11 4.59 16.72
C MET A 242 2.16 5.68 16.24
N ALA A 243 1.50 5.49 15.09
CA ALA A 243 0.50 6.42 14.59
C ALA A 243 -0.87 6.13 15.18
N LEU A 244 -1.27 4.86 15.19
CA LEU A 244 -2.49 4.36 15.83
C LEU A 244 -2.16 3.09 16.63
N ASP A 245 -2.66 3.03 17.86
CA ASP A 245 -2.59 1.83 18.69
C ASP A 245 -3.44 0.68 18.11
N VAL A 246 -3.34 -0.50 18.72
CA VAL A 246 -4.14 -1.65 18.31
C VAL A 246 -5.64 -1.32 18.35
N GLY A 247 -6.33 -1.69 17.29
CA GLY A 247 -7.77 -1.52 17.16
C GLY A 247 -8.36 -2.46 16.10
N GLN A 248 -9.68 -2.40 15.94
CA GLN A 248 -10.41 -3.21 14.96
C GLN A 248 -11.26 -2.34 14.06
N HIS A 249 -11.09 -2.50 12.75
CA HIS A 249 -11.82 -1.73 11.74
C HIS A 249 -13.31 -2.06 11.68
N THR A 250 -14.12 -1.09 11.25
CA THR A 250 -15.57 -1.24 11.11
C THR A 250 -15.97 -2.04 9.89
N ASN A 251 -15.26 -1.86 8.77
CA ASN A 251 -15.62 -2.40 7.47
C ASN A 251 -15.11 -3.84 7.24
N ASP A 252 -13.82 -4.08 7.36
CA ASP A 252 -13.20 -5.38 7.08
C ASP A 252 -12.88 -6.21 8.31
N ARG A 253 -13.16 -5.68 9.52
CA ARG A 253 -12.91 -6.35 10.81
C ARG A 253 -11.44 -6.66 11.09
N GLU A 254 -10.52 -6.18 10.31
CA GLU A 254 -9.10 -6.38 10.54
C GLU A 254 -8.71 -5.84 11.92
N LEU A 255 -8.00 -6.65 12.68
CA LEU A 255 -7.30 -6.21 13.89
C LEU A 255 -5.93 -5.72 13.48
N SER A 256 -5.61 -4.46 13.72
CA SER A 256 -4.36 -3.86 13.23
C SER A 256 -3.80 -2.81 14.17
N TYR A 257 -2.56 -2.40 13.90
CA TYR A 257 -1.94 -1.19 14.46
C TYR A 257 -1.15 -0.48 13.36
N TYR A 258 -0.83 0.81 13.59
CA TYR A 258 -0.11 1.62 12.60
C TYR A 258 1.18 2.17 13.20
N ALA A 259 2.32 1.71 12.69
CA ALA A 259 3.63 2.26 12.99
C ALA A 259 3.99 3.39 12.01
N VAL A 260 4.84 4.32 12.43
CA VAL A 260 5.41 5.34 11.54
C VAL A 260 6.68 4.77 10.90
N SER A 261 6.69 4.65 9.58
CA SER A 261 7.87 4.18 8.84
C SER A 261 9.02 5.19 8.92
N PRO A 262 10.27 4.78 8.68
CA PRO A 262 11.41 5.70 8.64
C PRO A 262 11.26 6.85 7.64
N SER A 263 10.49 6.66 6.58
CA SER A 263 10.22 7.70 5.57
C SER A 263 8.98 8.56 5.88
N GLY A 264 8.22 8.23 6.96
CA GLY A 264 7.17 9.08 7.52
C GLY A 264 5.76 8.83 6.99
N PHE A 265 5.54 7.83 6.15
CA PHE A 265 4.20 7.28 5.91
C PHE A 265 3.90 6.17 6.93
N GLU A 266 2.64 5.86 7.12
CA GLU A 266 2.24 4.85 8.11
C GLU A 266 2.38 3.43 7.53
N TRP A 267 2.64 2.49 8.43
CA TRP A 267 2.78 1.07 8.13
C TRP A 267 1.82 0.29 9.01
N GLU A 268 0.79 -0.25 8.37
CA GLU A 268 -0.21 -1.06 9.05
C GLU A 268 0.21 -2.52 9.07
N VAL A 269 0.17 -3.13 10.24
CA VAL A 269 0.27 -4.58 10.40
C VAL A 269 -1.08 -5.07 10.86
N GLY A 270 -1.70 -5.94 10.07
CA GLY A 270 -3.05 -6.43 10.30
C GLY A 270 -3.14 -7.94 10.44
N TRP A 271 -4.23 -8.39 11.04
CA TRP A 271 -4.58 -9.78 11.23
C TRP A 271 -6.06 -10.03 10.98
N ASN A 272 -6.35 -11.10 10.23
CA ASN A 272 -7.68 -11.66 10.02
C ASN A 272 -8.74 -10.67 9.49
N PRO A 273 -8.47 -9.93 8.38
CA PRO A 273 -9.50 -9.16 7.70
C PRO A 273 -10.55 -10.09 7.08
N LEU A 274 -11.74 -9.53 6.81
CA LEU A 274 -12.75 -10.20 6.03
C LEU A 274 -12.27 -10.50 4.61
N VAL A 275 -12.59 -11.69 4.12
CA VAL A 275 -12.49 -12.08 2.72
C VAL A 275 -13.87 -11.89 2.09
N VAL A 276 -13.92 -11.24 0.93
CA VAL A 276 -15.17 -10.93 0.24
C VAL A 276 -15.63 -12.13 -0.55
N ASP A 277 -16.85 -12.57 -0.27
CA ASP A 277 -17.59 -13.47 -1.15
C ASP A 277 -18.32 -12.63 -2.21
N GLU A 278 -17.81 -12.67 -3.43
CA GLU A 278 -18.26 -11.83 -4.54
C GLU A 278 -19.72 -12.05 -4.92
N ASP A 279 -20.26 -13.26 -4.71
CA ASP A 279 -21.63 -13.61 -5.09
C ASP A 279 -22.67 -12.93 -4.18
N VAL A 280 -22.28 -12.56 -2.96
CA VAL A 280 -23.21 -12.03 -1.95
C VAL A 280 -22.84 -10.64 -1.43
N TRP A 281 -21.63 -10.15 -1.74
CA TRP A 281 -21.16 -8.87 -1.21
C TRP A 281 -21.95 -7.69 -1.75
N GLN A 282 -22.37 -6.82 -0.84
CA GLN A 282 -23.02 -5.56 -1.18
C GLN A 282 -22.28 -4.42 -0.50
N PRO A 283 -21.81 -3.40 -1.25
CA PRO A 283 -21.14 -2.25 -0.68
C PRO A 283 -22.02 -1.53 0.35
N SER A 284 -21.42 -1.13 1.46
CA SER A 284 -22.11 -0.40 2.53
C SER A 284 -21.35 0.88 2.90
N THR A 285 -21.92 1.66 3.83
CA THR A 285 -21.25 2.85 4.38
C THR A 285 -21.19 2.70 5.89
N HIS A 286 -20.00 2.84 6.44
CA HIS A 286 -19.72 2.79 7.87
C HIS A 286 -19.44 4.19 8.41
N GLU A 287 -19.75 4.43 9.68
CA GLU A 287 -19.42 5.63 10.42
C GLU A 287 -18.28 5.32 11.41
N GLY A 288 -17.15 6.03 11.25
CA GLY A 288 -15.91 5.77 11.98
C GLY A 288 -15.08 4.62 11.42
N ILE A 289 -13.76 4.76 11.45
CA ILE A 289 -12.82 3.75 10.94
C ILE A 289 -12.72 2.53 11.87
N SER A 290 -13.07 2.67 13.15
CA SER A 290 -12.82 1.63 14.15
C SER A 290 -14.06 1.32 14.99
N ILE A 291 -14.25 0.04 15.29
CA ILE A 291 -15.22 -0.44 16.28
C ILE A 291 -14.73 -0.09 17.68
N TRP A 292 -13.43 -0.26 17.89
CA TRP A 292 -12.70 0.06 19.13
C TRP A 292 -11.21 0.21 18.82
N GLY A 293 -10.47 0.83 19.74
CA GLY A 293 -9.04 1.02 19.61
C GLY A 293 -8.65 2.08 18.58
N HIS A 294 -7.52 1.89 17.92
CA HIS A 294 -6.89 2.84 16.97
C HIS A 294 -6.80 4.24 17.57
N THR A 295 -6.39 4.30 18.84
CA THR A 295 -6.18 5.58 19.52
C THR A 295 -4.99 6.29 18.86
N PRO A 296 -5.18 7.52 18.33
CA PRO A 296 -4.07 8.25 17.72
C PRO A 296 -3.02 8.65 18.76
N ALA A 297 -1.75 8.52 18.39
CA ALA A 297 -0.67 9.08 19.20
C ALA A 297 -0.82 10.60 19.31
N PRO A 298 -0.49 11.20 20.47
CA PRO A 298 -0.50 12.64 20.64
C PRO A 298 0.46 13.31 19.66
N ARG A 299 -0.04 14.29 18.90
CA ARG A 299 0.79 15.06 17.96
C ARG A 299 1.42 16.26 18.68
N SER A 300 2.68 16.49 18.40
CA SER A 300 3.40 17.68 18.85
C SER A 300 2.93 18.93 18.08
N ILE A 301 3.14 20.12 18.66
CA ILE A 301 2.82 21.40 17.99
C ILE A 301 3.54 21.55 16.65
N PRO A 302 4.84 21.21 16.48
CA PRO A 302 5.51 21.22 15.18
C PRO A 302 4.84 20.34 14.12
N GLU A 303 4.42 19.13 14.47
CA GLU A 303 3.72 18.21 13.55
C GLU A 303 2.38 18.78 13.07
N LEU A 304 1.62 19.39 13.97
CA LEU A 304 0.37 20.08 13.61
C LEU A 304 0.62 21.25 12.66
N ILE A 305 1.67 22.04 12.90
CA ILE A 305 2.06 23.15 12.02
C ILE A 305 2.46 22.63 10.65
N ASP A 306 3.23 21.56 10.57
CA ASP A 306 3.66 20.98 9.30
C ASP A 306 2.50 20.36 8.51
N GLN A 307 1.54 19.75 9.20
CA GLN A 307 0.30 19.29 8.58
C GLN A 307 -0.52 20.47 8.02
N LEU A 308 -0.65 21.58 8.75
CA LEU A 308 -1.33 22.78 8.27
C LEU A 308 -0.64 23.38 7.04
N LYS A 309 0.71 23.47 7.06
CA LYS A 309 1.49 23.94 5.91
C LYS A 309 1.32 23.01 4.69
N THR A 310 1.33 21.70 4.90
CA THR A 310 1.11 20.69 3.84
C THR A 310 -0.27 20.85 3.25
N SER A 311 -1.31 20.95 4.07
CA SER A 311 -2.69 21.20 3.63
C SER A 311 -2.81 22.49 2.81
N ALA A 312 -2.22 23.59 3.30
CA ALA A 312 -2.25 24.87 2.59
C ALA A 312 -1.52 24.80 1.23
N ARG A 313 -0.33 24.18 1.18
CA ARG A 313 0.40 23.97 -0.08
C ARG A 313 -0.37 23.10 -1.06
N SER A 314 -1.16 22.14 -0.59
CA SER A 314 -1.94 21.26 -1.43
C SER A 314 -3.05 21.99 -2.20
N LEU A 315 -3.51 23.16 -1.74
CA LEU A 315 -4.52 23.96 -2.44
C LEU A 315 -4.03 24.45 -3.81
N THR A 316 -2.75 24.77 -3.92
CA THR A 316 -2.14 25.30 -5.16
C THR A 316 -1.36 24.25 -5.93
N ARG A 317 -1.17 23.04 -5.37
CA ARG A 317 -0.50 21.94 -6.04
C ARG A 317 -1.52 21.15 -6.87
N ASP A 318 -1.29 21.08 -8.16
CA ASP A 318 -2.07 20.19 -9.02
C ASP A 318 -1.84 18.73 -8.62
N GLU A 319 -2.92 18.00 -8.62
CA GLU A 319 -2.91 16.54 -8.46
C GLU A 319 -3.07 15.90 -9.83
N ALA A 320 -1.98 15.37 -10.34
CA ALA A 320 -1.99 14.70 -11.63
C ALA A 320 -2.55 13.27 -11.45
N THR A 321 -3.73 13.04 -12.00
CA THR A 321 -4.26 11.67 -12.20
C THR A 321 -4.31 11.43 -13.69
N VAL A 322 -3.69 10.34 -14.14
CA VAL A 322 -3.76 9.93 -15.55
C VAL A 322 -5.22 9.65 -15.89
N ALA A 323 -5.69 10.22 -16.99
CA ALA A 323 -7.03 9.93 -17.48
C ALA A 323 -7.01 8.57 -18.20
N VAL A 324 -7.76 7.63 -17.72
CA VAL A 324 -8.02 6.31 -18.32
C VAL A 324 -9.50 6.11 -18.50
#